data_1ba1e572bc003545add816a618100ba9
#
_entry.id   1ba1e572bc003545add816a618100ba9
#
_cell.length_a   1.000
_cell.length_b   1.000
_cell.length_c   1.000
_cell.angle_alpha   90.00
_cell.angle_beta   90.00
_cell.angle_gamma   90.00
#
_symmetry.space_group_name_H-M   'P 1'
#
loop_
_entity.id
_entity.type
_entity.pdbx_description
1 polymer ?
#
loop_
_entity_poly.entity_id
_entity_poly.type
_entity_poly.pdbx_seq_one_letter_code
_entity_poly.pdbx_strand_id
1 'polypeptide(L)'
;MLRAIALILALTGITRADEAPLLMLPVAVLQDNADVVAAHAAAGTDLNALDPYGSRPLTIAATFGSMNALQALIQGGADLEARDAQGSTALHIAAFFGRTRMVETLLSAGADPLARNGDGSTALDIVLAPFASDVPIYDTLAKALGPLGLTLDYGAIAAARPGIAALLRPDPEVLAKVDFTPPPDTPFPVVKAEKALLDRAALAELYYEAGHLENIYGLLVLRGGAAVAERYFNGNGPDQLSTRHSITKSVLSALYGIALEQGCAPSLDANLIDYFPEIADQIGDPRKKTITMRQALQMRSGFPMETTNPPLHDALFFSEDWDWIPHFADFPLATDPGTTFAYSNLTSQLIAIALQRACSTDLKSFGQDNLFSPIGGTVASWSADPQGYSMGWGELTITARDMARFGQLYLNFGFHDGKTVVPPEWVSASSLDSYSEDAWTTPRLGRHIGGVGYGYQWWSGQAGNTAFVFAWGHGGQIIALIPRHALVIVATADPQFGLDPAKGEGWDKEQAILNLVGKYIATLGVRP
;
A
#
# COMPACT_ATOMS: atom_id res chain seq x y z
N MET A 1 33.78 -16.59 12.91
CA MET A 1 32.51 -16.69 13.64
C MET A 1 32.09 -18.15 13.95
N LEU A 2 32.32 -19.11 13.09
CA LEU A 2 31.95 -20.53 13.33
C LEU A 2 32.70 -21.27 14.48
N ARG A 3 33.79 -20.71 15.02
CA ARG A 3 34.56 -21.35 16.12
C ARG A 3 34.11 -20.96 17.55
N ALA A 4 33.30 -19.94 17.71
CA ALA A 4 32.79 -19.51 19.02
C ALA A 4 31.52 -20.28 19.45
N ILE A 5 30.76 -20.83 18.53
CA ILE A 5 29.52 -21.57 18.82
C ILE A 5 29.80 -23.04 19.26
N ALA A 6 30.94 -23.61 18.84
CA ALA A 6 31.30 -25.00 19.17
C ALA A 6 31.79 -25.21 20.62
N LEU A 7 32.05 -24.16 21.38
CA LEU A 7 32.61 -24.28 22.76
C LEU A 7 31.54 -24.17 23.87
N ILE A 8 30.27 -23.96 23.56
CA ILE A 8 29.17 -23.77 24.54
C ILE A 8 28.37 -25.08 24.76
N LEU A 9 28.66 -26.15 24.04
CA LEU A 9 27.87 -27.40 24.04
C LEU A 9 28.13 -28.37 25.23
N ALA A 10 28.81 -27.98 26.26
CA ALA A 10 29.21 -28.93 27.33
C ALA A 10 29.09 -28.40 28.76
N LEU A 11 27.99 -27.80 29.15
CA LEU A 11 27.71 -27.54 30.57
C LEU A 11 26.24 -27.84 30.89
N THR A 12 25.96 -29.08 31.28
CA THR A 12 24.75 -29.46 32.01
C THR A 12 24.95 -29.10 33.47
N GLY A 13 24.53 -27.92 33.88
CA GLY A 13 24.56 -27.50 35.31
C GLY A 13 23.11 -27.31 35.79
N ILE A 14 22.73 -28.06 36.82
CA ILE A 14 21.51 -27.79 37.61
C ILE A 14 21.80 -26.53 38.42
N THR A 15 21.19 -25.42 38.07
CA THR A 15 21.29 -24.14 38.79
C THR A 15 20.23 -24.05 39.89
N ARG A 16 20.50 -23.26 40.95
CA ARG A 16 19.52 -22.87 41.97
C ARG A 16 18.38 -22.10 41.26
N ALA A 17 17.16 -22.21 41.80
CA ALA A 17 15.95 -21.61 41.23
C ALA A 17 16.00 -20.08 41.01
N ASP A 18 17.00 -19.40 41.52
CA ASP A 18 17.17 -17.94 41.47
C ASP A 18 18.28 -17.47 40.51
N GLU A 19 18.97 -18.37 39.79
CA GLU A 19 20.02 -18.01 38.83
C GLU A 19 19.61 -18.44 37.39
N ALA A 20 19.76 -17.51 36.45
CA ALA A 20 19.50 -17.81 35.04
C ALA A 20 20.40 -18.96 34.54
N PRO A 21 19.87 -19.88 33.69
CA PRO A 21 20.66 -20.97 33.12
C PRO A 21 21.88 -20.48 32.36
N LEU A 22 22.97 -21.28 32.39
CA LEU A 22 24.20 -20.97 31.64
C LEU A 22 23.99 -21.04 30.12
N LEU A 23 23.07 -21.88 29.64
CA LEU A 23 22.69 -21.95 28.25
C LEU A 23 21.77 -20.77 27.93
N MET A 24 22.20 -19.86 27.05
CA MET A 24 21.43 -18.66 26.68
C MET A 24 20.05 -19.01 26.13
N LEU A 25 19.04 -18.23 26.48
CA LEU A 25 17.64 -18.45 26.08
C LEU A 25 17.47 -18.66 24.56
N PRO A 26 18.03 -17.84 23.65
CA PRO A 26 17.89 -18.08 22.21
C PRO A 26 18.43 -19.44 21.75
N VAL A 27 19.52 -19.92 22.38
CA VAL A 27 20.11 -21.22 22.07
C VAL A 27 19.25 -22.36 22.61
N ALA A 28 18.71 -22.23 23.82
CA ALA A 28 17.76 -23.19 24.39
C ALA A 28 16.50 -23.32 23.50
N VAL A 29 15.98 -22.19 22.99
CA VAL A 29 14.84 -22.16 22.08
C VAL A 29 15.18 -22.84 20.76
N LEU A 30 16.35 -22.54 20.17
CA LEU A 30 16.82 -23.19 18.93
C LEU A 30 16.93 -24.71 19.08
N GLN A 31 17.36 -25.19 20.26
CA GLN A 31 17.51 -26.61 20.58
C GLN A 31 16.19 -27.28 21.01
N ASP A 32 15.08 -26.56 21.00
CA ASP A 32 13.76 -27.00 21.50
C ASP A 32 13.78 -27.51 22.94
N ASN A 33 14.66 -26.94 23.79
CA ASN A 33 14.85 -27.35 25.18
C ASN A 33 13.89 -26.62 26.13
N ALA A 34 12.71 -27.21 26.31
CA ALA A 34 11.64 -26.64 27.15
C ALA A 34 12.05 -26.46 28.61
N ASP A 35 12.84 -27.39 29.18
CA ASP A 35 13.22 -27.35 30.58
C ASP A 35 14.12 -26.12 30.87
N VAL A 36 15.08 -25.85 29.98
CA VAL A 36 15.95 -24.67 30.11
C VAL A 36 15.17 -23.37 29.86
N VAL A 37 14.21 -23.37 28.91
CA VAL A 37 13.34 -22.22 28.70
C VAL A 37 12.49 -21.94 29.95
N ALA A 38 11.91 -22.97 30.56
CA ALA A 38 11.14 -22.83 31.80
C ALA A 38 12.00 -22.33 32.97
N ALA A 39 13.28 -22.79 33.07
CA ALA A 39 14.23 -22.30 34.05
C ALA A 39 14.60 -20.82 33.87
N HIS A 40 14.72 -20.35 32.61
CA HIS A 40 14.85 -18.92 32.30
C HIS A 40 13.64 -18.12 32.76
N ALA A 41 12.43 -18.62 32.50
CA ALA A 41 11.21 -17.97 32.96
C ALA A 41 11.15 -17.88 34.49
N ALA A 42 11.49 -18.97 35.19
CA ALA A 42 11.54 -19.02 36.66
C ALA A 42 12.59 -18.08 37.24
N ALA A 43 13.72 -17.88 36.57
CA ALA A 43 14.78 -16.95 36.97
C ALA A 43 14.48 -15.47 36.59
N GLY A 44 13.32 -15.17 36.03
CA GLY A 44 12.93 -13.80 35.63
C GLY A 44 13.67 -13.25 34.42
N THR A 45 14.23 -14.12 33.57
CA THR A 45 14.86 -13.69 32.32
C THR A 45 13.79 -13.03 31.42
N ASP A 46 14.16 -11.93 30.77
CA ASP A 46 13.26 -11.30 29.78
C ASP A 46 13.04 -12.24 28.57
N LEU A 47 11.83 -12.85 28.54
CA LEU A 47 11.43 -13.77 27.47
C LEU A 47 11.11 -13.07 26.13
N ASN A 48 11.14 -11.74 26.12
CA ASN A 48 10.82 -10.91 24.95
C ASN A 48 12.04 -10.16 24.41
N ALA A 49 13.23 -10.35 24.98
CA ALA A 49 14.44 -9.66 24.54
C ALA A 49 14.75 -9.91 23.07
N LEU A 50 15.12 -8.85 22.32
CA LEU A 50 15.68 -8.98 20.98
C LEU A 50 17.09 -9.56 21.08
N ASP A 51 17.40 -10.53 20.23
CA ASP A 51 18.76 -10.98 20.03
C ASP A 51 19.56 -10.00 19.13
N PRO A 52 20.88 -10.15 18.99
CA PRO A 52 21.69 -9.29 18.13
C PRO A 52 21.32 -9.34 16.64
N TYR A 53 20.48 -10.27 16.23
CA TYR A 53 20.02 -10.43 14.85
C TYR A 53 18.59 -9.88 14.65
N GLY A 54 18.00 -9.30 15.70
CA GLY A 54 16.67 -8.74 15.68
C GLY A 54 15.55 -9.75 15.84
N SER A 55 15.84 -10.98 16.29
CA SER A 55 14.81 -12.01 16.56
C SER A 55 14.41 -12.01 18.03
N ARG A 56 13.21 -12.51 18.33
CA ARG A 56 12.72 -12.74 19.69
C ARG A 56 12.58 -14.23 19.97
N PRO A 57 12.61 -14.67 21.24
CA PRO A 57 12.50 -16.09 21.58
C PRO A 57 11.30 -16.78 20.91
N LEU A 58 10.11 -16.18 20.93
CA LEU A 58 8.93 -16.75 20.24
C LEU A 58 9.08 -16.80 18.72
N THR A 59 9.70 -15.79 18.09
CA THR A 59 9.92 -15.79 16.62
C THR A 59 11.01 -16.79 16.23
N ILE A 60 12.05 -17.00 17.07
CA ILE A 60 13.03 -18.08 16.88
C ILE A 60 12.34 -19.44 16.93
N ALA A 61 11.52 -19.69 17.96
CA ALA A 61 10.76 -20.94 18.07
C ALA A 61 9.88 -21.20 16.82
N ALA A 62 9.18 -20.16 16.35
CA ALA A 62 8.35 -20.24 15.14
C ALA A 62 9.18 -20.47 13.87
N THR A 63 10.37 -19.90 13.74
CA THR A 63 11.26 -20.11 12.58
C THR A 63 11.78 -21.54 12.52
N PHE A 64 12.29 -22.07 13.63
CA PHE A 64 12.92 -23.39 13.65
C PHE A 64 11.95 -24.55 13.92
N GLY A 65 10.69 -24.25 14.31
CA GLY A 65 9.69 -25.25 14.64
C GLY A 65 9.86 -25.87 16.01
N SER A 66 10.50 -25.15 16.94
CA SER A 66 10.79 -25.56 18.30
C SER A 66 9.49 -25.51 19.14
N MET A 67 8.68 -26.56 19.01
CA MET A 67 7.33 -26.60 19.56
C MET A 67 7.30 -26.66 21.09
N ASN A 68 8.23 -27.43 21.70
CA ASN A 68 8.29 -27.53 23.15
C ASN A 68 8.77 -26.22 23.79
N ALA A 69 9.75 -25.56 23.15
CA ALA A 69 10.23 -24.24 23.57
C ALA A 69 9.13 -23.17 23.40
N LEU A 70 8.35 -23.18 22.30
CA LEU A 70 7.21 -22.27 22.11
C LEU A 70 6.22 -22.40 23.27
N GLN A 71 5.83 -23.62 23.63
CA GLN A 71 4.89 -23.87 24.73
C GLN A 71 5.47 -23.41 26.07
N ALA A 72 6.74 -23.68 26.35
CA ALA A 72 7.41 -23.22 27.57
C ALA A 72 7.49 -21.69 27.65
N LEU A 73 7.76 -20.99 26.52
CA LEU A 73 7.75 -19.52 26.46
C LEU A 73 6.35 -18.96 26.74
N ILE A 74 5.30 -19.53 26.15
CA ILE A 74 3.91 -19.11 26.38
C ILE A 74 3.52 -19.33 27.86
N GLN A 75 3.85 -20.49 28.42
CA GLN A 75 3.60 -20.79 29.84
C GLN A 75 4.39 -19.89 30.79
N GLY A 76 5.59 -19.47 30.38
CA GLY A 76 6.42 -18.52 31.08
C GLY A 76 5.97 -17.06 31.00
N GLY A 77 4.89 -16.78 30.24
CA GLY A 77 4.34 -15.43 30.08
C GLY A 77 5.03 -14.57 29.03
N ALA A 78 5.64 -15.18 28.02
CA ALA A 78 6.16 -14.42 26.86
C ALA A 78 5.03 -13.65 26.17
N ASP A 79 5.30 -12.41 25.77
CA ASP A 79 4.37 -11.54 25.05
C ASP A 79 4.16 -12.07 23.63
N LEU A 80 2.93 -12.51 23.31
CA LEU A 80 2.56 -13.06 22.01
C LEU A 80 2.66 -12.02 20.89
N GLU A 81 2.51 -10.74 21.23
CA GLU A 81 2.56 -9.61 20.29
C GLU A 81 3.96 -8.98 20.21
N ALA A 82 4.95 -9.56 20.87
CA ALA A 82 6.35 -9.11 20.77
C ALA A 82 6.83 -9.22 19.32
N ARG A 83 7.32 -8.10 18.78
CA ARG A 83 7.70 -7.93 17.37
C ARG A 83 9.21 -8.08 17.20
N ASP A 84 9.61 -8.80 16.16
CA ASP A 84 11.01 -8.84 15.70
C ASP A 84 11.41 -7.53 14.98
N ALA A 85 12.63 -7.48 14.47
CA ALA A 85 13.15 -6.29 13.76
C ALA A 85 12.40 -5.98 12.46
N GLN A 86 11.64 -6.91 11.89
CA GLN A 86 10.76 -6.73 10.74
C GLN A 86 9.31 -6.41 11.16
N GLY A 87 9.07 -6.19 12.44
CA GLY A 87 7.73 -5.96 12.99
C GLY A 87 6.86 -7.20 13.05
N SER A 88 7.38 -8.41 12.77
CA SER A 88 6.61 -9.66 12.75
C SER A 88 6.46 -10.24 14.16
N THR A 89 5.25 -10.74 14.48
CA THR A 89 5.00 -11.57 15.66
C THR A 89 5.30 -13.04 15.38
N ALA A 90 5.32 -13.88 16.41
CA ALA A 90 5.46 -15.33 16.24
C ALA A 90 4.37 -15.93 15.36
N LEU A 91 3.15 -15.37 15.37
CA LEU A 91 2.04 -15.82 14.53
C LEU A 91 2.32 -15.59 13.04
N HIS A 92 2.90 -14.43 12.66
CA HIS A 92 3.34 -14.16 11.28
C HIS A 92 4.37 -15.18 10.81
N ILE A 93 5.36 -15.46 11.64
CA ILE A 93 6.46 -16.38 11.32
C ILE A 93 5.96 -17.82 11.22
N ALA A 94 5.10 -18.26 12.16
CA ALA A 94 4.49 -19.59 12.11
C ALA A 94 3.64 -19.80 10.85
N ALA A 95 2.86 -18.78 10.47
CA ALA A 95 2.06 -18.80 9.24
C ALA A 95 2.94 -18.84 7.99
N PHE A 96 4.00 -18.02 7.92
CA PHE A 96 4.95 -17.96 6.82
C PHE A 96 5.61 -19.31 6.57
N PHE A 97 6.09 -20.00 7.62
CA PHE A 97 6.73 -21.30 7.51
C PHE A 97 5.76 -22.50 7.47
N GLY A 98 4.45 -22.27 7.36
CA GLY A 98 3.46 -23.34 7.23
C GLY A 98 3.31 -24.21 8.50
N ARG A 99 3.61 -23.68 9.68
CA ARG A 99 3.63 -24.42 10.95
C ARG A 99 2.26 -24.44 11.61
N THR A 100 1.33 -25.19 11.03
CA THR A 100 -0.10 -25.20 11.44
C THR A 100 -0.31 -25.38 12.94
N ARG A 101 0.37 -26.36 13.58
CA ARG A 101 0.23 -26.61 15.03
C ARG A 101 0.70 -25.44 15.88
N MET A 102 1.71 -24.68 15.44
CA MET A 102 2.16 -23.48 16.16
C MET A 102 1.15 -22.34 16.01
N VAL A 103 0.56 -22.18 14.81
CA VAL A 103 -0.53 -21.23 14.58
C VAL A 103 -1.71 -21.53 15.51
N GLU A 104 -2.17 -22.79 15.58
CA GLU A 104 -3.23 -23.23 16.48
C GLU A 104 -2.89 -22.92 17.95
N THR A 105 -1.65 -23.22 18.37
CA THR A 105 -1.21 -22.99 19.75
C THR A 105 -1.16 -21.51 20.09
N LEU A 106 -0.62 -20.66 19.20
CA LEU A 106 -0.55 -19.20 19.40
C LEU A 106 -1.95 -18.59 19.46
N LEU A 107 -2.86 -18.96 18.54
CA LEU A 107 -4.25 -18.49 18.56
C LEU A 107 -4.99 -18.94 19.82
N SER A 108 -4.79 -20.19 20.25
CA SER A 108 -5.38 -20.71 21.49
C SER A 108 -4.85 -20.00 22.74
N ALA A 109 -3.63 -19.48 22.69
CA ALA A 109 -3.02 -18.68 23.75
C ALA A 109 -3.47 -17.21 23.72
N GLY A 110 -4.20 -16.77 22.69
CA GLY A 110 -4.72 -15.42 22.56
C GLY A 110 -3.92 -14.48 21.68
N ALA A 111 -3.03 -15.00 20.80
CA ALA A 111 -2.36 -14.17 19.81
C ALA A 111 -3.38 -13.48 18.88
N ASP A 112 -3.15 -12.20 18.57
CA ASP A 112 -4.03 -11.39 17.74
C ASP A 112 -3.87 -11.76 16.24
N PRO A 113 -4.89 -12.36 15.58
CA PRO A 113 -4.84 -12.70 14.16
C PRO A 113 -4.82 -11.47 13.25
N LEU A 114 -5.17 -10.29 13.75
CA LEU A 114 -5.19 -9.03 13.01
C LEU A 114 -3.92 -8.19 13.24
N ALA A 115 -2.99 -8.64 14.08
CA ALA A 115 -1.69 -8.00 14.22
C ALA A 115 -1.04 -7.83 12.85
N ARG A 116 -0.40 -6.67 12.60
CA ARG A 116 0.25 -6.36 11.32
C ARG A 116 1.75 -6.21 11.54
N ASN A 117 2.53 -6.76 10.61
CA ASN A 117 3.99 -6.61 10.61
C ASN A 117 4.43 -5.27 10.01
N GLY A 118 5.76 -5.07 9.85
CA GLY A 118 6.34 -3.85 9.27
C GLY A 118 5.95 -3.59 7.81
N ASP A 119 5.42 -4.58 7.09
CA ASP A 119 4.86 -4.44 5.75
C ASP A 119 3.34 -4.20 5.77
N GLY A 120 2.74 -3.93 6.93
CA GLY A 120 1.29 -3.77 7.08
C GLY A 120 0.49 -5.04 6.82
N SER A 121 1.12 -6.22 6.81
CA SER A 121 0.49 -7.51 6.51
C SER A 121 0.08 -8.24 7.79
N THR A 122 -1.10 -8.85 7.79
CA THR A 122 -1.50 -9.84 8.80
C THR A 122 -0.90 -11.22 8.48
N ALA A 123 -0.95 -12.14 9.44
CA ALA A 123 -0.60 -13.53 9.19
C ALA A 123 -1.48 -14.17 8.08
N LEU A 124 -2.74 -13.75 7.97
CA LEU A 124 -3.65 -14.16 6.90
C LEU A 124 -3.19 -13.63 5.53
N ASP A 125 -2.77 -12.37 5.43
CA ASP A 125 -2.25 -11.79 4.19
C ASP A 125 -1.03 -12.57 3.68
N ILE A 126 -0.16 -13.04 4.57
CA ILE A 126 1.02 -13.83 4.23
C ILE A 126 0.62 -15.15 3.55
N VAL A 127 -0.33 -15.88 4.11
CA VAL A 127 -0.71 -17.20 3.56
C VAL A 127 -1.63 -17.13 2.35
N LEU A 128 -2.33 -16.01 2.15
CA LEU A 128 -3.18 -15.77 0.96
C LEU A 128 -2.39 -15.25 -0.23
N ALA A 129 -1.22 -14.64 -0.02
CA ALA A 129 -0.35 -14.19 -1.10
C ALA A 129 0.10 -15.39 -1.96
N PRO A 130 0.37 -15.19 -3.27
CA PRO A 130 0.87 -16.27 -4.13
C PRO A 130 2.18 -16.86 -3.59
N PHE A 131 2.21 -18.17 -3.35
CA PHE A 131 3.37 -18.88 -2.77
C PHE A 131 4.67 -18.62 -3.55
N ALA A 132 4.59 -18.59 -4.87
CA ALA A 132 5.75 -18.34 -5.73
C ALA A 132 6.47 -17.01 -5.43
N SER A 133 5.77 -16.01 -4.89
CA SER A 133 6.36 -14.73 -4.52
C SER A 133 7.30 -14.83 -3.30
N ASP A 134 7.08 -15.83 -2.43
CA ASP A 134 7.86 -16.01 -1.22
C ASP A 134 9.07 -16.94 -1.43
N VAL A 135 9.11 -17.69 -2.55
CA VAL A 135 10.20 -18.64 -2.82
C VAL A 135 11.60 -18.01 -2.74
N PRO A 136 11.88 -16.83 -3.32
CA PRO A 136 13.20 -16.19 -3.18
C PRO A 136 13.57 -15.85 -1.72
N ILE A 137 12.56 -15.56 -0.88
CA ILE A 137 12.77 -15.32 0.55
C ILE A 137 13.12 -16.63 1.25
N TYR A 138 12.39 -17.72 0.96
CA TYR A 138 12.71 -19.04 1.50
C TYR A 138 14.12 -19.50 1.10
N ASP A 139 14.53 -19.31 -0.16
CA ASP A 139 15.88 -19.63 -0.63
C ASP A 139 16.96 -18.88 0.14
N THR A 140 16.72 -17.60 0.38
CA THR A 140 17.63 -16.73 1.18
C THR A 140 17.73 -17.23 2.61
N LEU A 141 16.60 -17.53 3.24
CA LEU A 141 16.53 -18.01 4.63
C LEU A 141 17.12 -19.42 4.77
N ALA A 142 16.84 -20.33 3.84
CA ALA A 142 17.43 -21.67 3.83
C ALA A 142 18.95 -21.63 3.75
N LYS A 143 19.50 -20.75 2.92
CA LYS A 143 20.95 -20.52 2.80
C LYS A 143 21.55 -19.93 4.07
N ALA A 144 20.90 -18.93 4.66
CA ALA A 144 21.41 -18.21 5.84
C ALA A 144 21.28 -19.05 7.12
N LEU A 145 20.16 -19.75 7.32
CA LEU A 145 19.81 -20.43 8.58
C LEU A 145 19.95 -21.95 8.51
N GLY A 146 20.19 -22.51 7.31
CA GLY A 146 20.49 -23.94 7.14
C GLY A 146 21.61 -24.47 8.03
N PRO A 147 22.74 -23.76 8.17
CA PRO A 147 23.82 -24.16 9.10
C PRO A 147 23.39 -24.21 10.58
N LEU A 148 22.28 -23.54 10.94
CA LEU A 148 21.69 -23.58 12.28
C LEU A 148 20.59 -24.65 12.41
N GLY A 149 20.34 -25.44 11.35
CA GLY A 149 19.38 -26.55 11.36
C GLY A 149 18.03 -26.23 10.70
N LEU A 150 17.83 -25.05 10.09
CA LEU A 150 16.61 -24.78 9.35
C LEU A 150 16.53 -25.64 8.09
N THR A 151 15.49 -26.45 7.98
CA THR A 151 15.14 -27.22 6.78
C THR A 151 13.76 -26.83 6.32
N LEU A 152 13.62 -26.56 5.01
CA LEU A 152 12.37 -26.10 4.42
C LEU A 152 11.87 -27.10 3.37
N ASP A 153 10.65 -27.58 3.55
CA ASP A 153 9.89 -28.35 2.56
C ASP A 153 8.85 -27.39 1.92
N TYR A 154 9.17 -26.86 0.75
CA TYR A 154 8.33 -25.90 0.05
C TYR A 154 6.96 -26.49 -0.33
N GLY A 155 6.91 -27.80 -0.63
CA GLY A 155 5.65 -28.48 -0.91
C GLY A 155 4.75 -28.56 0.32
N ALA A 156 5.32 -28.92 1.47
CA ALA A 156 4.60 -28.96 2.74
C ALA A 156 4.14 -27.54 3.19
N ILE A 157 5.00 -26.53 3.04
CA ILE A 157 4.63 -25.13 3.35
C ILE A 157 3.46 -24.68 2.47
N ALA A 158 3.54 -24.88 1.16
CA ALA A 158 2.46 -24.51 0.24
C ALA A 158 1.16 -25.25 0.56
N ALA A 159 1.23 -26.54 0.88
CA ALA A 159 0.07 -27.36 1.21
C ALA A 159 -0.59 -26.98 2.56
N ALA A 160 0.17 -26.42 3.51
CA ALA A 160 -0.36 -25.99 4.81
C ALA A 160 -1.15 -24.68 4.74
N ARG A 161 -0.85 -23.78 3.78
CA ARG A 161 -1.43 -22.44 3.69
C ARG A 161 -2.95 -22.38 3.71
N PRO A 162 -3.71 -23.20 2.96
CA PRO A 162 -5.18 -23.16 3.00
C PRO A 162 -5.75 -23.48 4.38
N GLY A 163 -5.17 -24.46 5.09
CA GLY A 163 -5.56 -24.81 6.44
C GLY A 163 -5.27 -23.69 7.45
N ILE A 164 -4.08 -23.09 7.34
CA ILE A 164 -3.71 -21.94 8.17
C ILE A 164 -4.61 -20.73 7.87
N ALA A 165 -4.93 -20.46 6.60
CA ALA A 165 -5.85 -19.38 6.25
C ALA A 165 -7.22 -19.58 6.88
N ALA A 166 -7.73 -20.83 6.94
CA ALA A 166 -9.00 -21.13 7.60
C ALA A 166 -8.97 -20.85 9.11
N LEU A 167 -7.83 -21.10 9.78
CA LEU A 167 -7.65 -20.80 11.21
C LEU A 167 -7.55 -19.29 11.52
N LEU A 168 -6.99 -18.53 10.59
CA LEU A 168 -6.74 -17.09 10.75
C LEU A 168 -7.94 -16.22 10.35
N ARG A 169 -8.90 -16.76 9.59
CA ARG A 169 -10.09 -15.99 9.20
C ARG A 169 -10.98 -15.69 10.40
N PRO A 170 -11.61 -14.50 10.42
CA PRO A 170 -12.60 -14.16 11.42
C PRO A 170 -13.76 -15.18 11.44
N ASP A 171 -14.33 -15.41 12.62
CA ASP A 171 -15.49 -16.28 12.79
C ASP A 171 -16.64 -15.83 11.87
N PRO A 172 -17.26 -16.73 11.10
CA PRO A 172 -18.43 -16.43 10.27
C PRO A 172 -19.59 -15.78 11.04
N GLU A 173 -19.79 -16.11 12.32
CA GLU A 173 -20.82 -15.47 13.16
C GLU A 173 -20.48 -14.00 13.48
N VAL A 174 -19.20 -13.67 13.58
CA VAL A 174 -18.72 -12.28 13.72
C VAL A 174 -18.92 -11.54 12.41
N LEU A 175 -18.51 -12.14 11.28
CA LEU A 175 -18.68 -11.55 9.95
C LEU A 175 -20.17 -11.33 9.59
N ALA A 176 -21.06 -12.20 10.03
CA ALA A 176 -22.50 -12.05 9.79
C ALA A 176 -23.08 -10.77 10.41
N LYS A 177 -22.46 -10.26 11.49
CA LYS A 177 -22.89 -9.05 12.20
C LYS A 177 -22.24 -7.76 11.68
N VAL A 178 -21.27 -7.87 10.76
CA VAL A 178 -20.61 -6.69 10.19
C VAL A 178 -21.61 -5.93 9.33
N ASP A 179 -21.85 -4.68 9.73
CA ASP A 179 -22.69 -3.76 8.99
C ASP A 179 -21.84 -2.88 8.09
N PHE A 180 -22.08 -2.94 6.79
CA PHE A 180 -21.49 -2.10 5.76
C PHE A 180 -22.56 -1.42 4.89
N THR A 181 -23.79 -1.37 5.40
CA THR A 181 -24.93 -0.74 4.72
C THR A 181 -24.61 0.74 4.44
N PRO A 182 -24.78 1.21 3.20
CA PRO A 182 -24.62 2.63 2.90
C PRO A 182 -25.53 3.49 3.77
N PRO A 183 -25.04 4.66 4.25
CA PRO A 183 -25.88 5.58 5.03
C PRO A 183 -27.06 6.10 4.22
N PRO A 184 -28.18 6.49 4.87
CA PRO A 184 -29.40 6.95 4.18
C PRO A 184 -29.20 8.18 3.29
N ASP A 185 -28.20 9.00 3.57
CA ASP A 185 -27.86 10.22 2.84
C ASP A 185 -26.85 9.98 1.71
N THR A 186 -26.51 8.72 1.40
CA THR A 186 -25.63 8.41 0.27
C THR A 186 -26.23 8.94 -1.03
N PRO A 187 -25.43 9.63 -1.88
CA PRO A 187 -25.94 10.16 -3.15
C PRO A 187 -26.05 9.10 -4.26
N PHE A 188 -25.66 7.87 -3.98
CA PHE A 188 -25.67 6.77 -4.93
C PHE A 188 -26.93 5.92 -4.76
N PRO A 189 -27.49 5.34 -5.83
CA PRO A 189 -28.48 4.26 -5.71
C PRO A 189 -27.89 3.15 -4.82
N VAL A 190 -28.71 2.55 -3.95
CA VAL A 190 -28.25 1.49 -3.03
C VAL A 190 -28.68 0.13 -3.55
N VAL A 191 -27.75 -0.82 -3.56
CA VAL A 191 -27.99 -2.21 -3.95
C VAL A 191 -27.37 -3.16 -2.92
N LYS A 192 -28.08 -4.23 -2.55
CA LYS A 192 -27.53 -5.27 -1.65
C LYS A 192 -26.45 -6.07 -2.36
N ALA A 193 -25.46 -6.56 -1.62
CA ALA A 193 -24.33 -7.34 -2.13
C ALA A 193 -24.76 -8.52 -3.00
N GLU A 194 -25.77 -9.28 -2.59
CA GLU A 194 -26.28 -10.45 -3.31
C GLU A 194 -26.89 -10.07 -4.66
N LYS A 195 -27.64 -8.96 -4.71
CA LYS A 195 -28.21 -8.42 -5.95
C LYS A 195 -27.12 -7.84 -6.87
N ALA A 196 -26.08 -7.31 -6.26
CA ALA A 196 -24.87 -6.85 -6.94
C ALA A 196 -23.95 -8.01 -7.36
N LEU A 197 -24.29 -9.27 -7.10
CA LEU A 197 -23.47 -10.45 -7.37
C LEU A 197 -22.07 -10.35 -6.74
N LEU A 198 -21.99 -9.82 -5.52
CA LEU A 198 -20.79 -9.79 -4.69
C LEU A 198 -20.95 -10.72 -3.50
N ASP A 199 -19.86 -11.37 -3.14
CA ASP A 199 -19.82 -12.23 -1.97
C ASP A 199 -19.94 -11.37 -0.69
N ARG A 200 -21.05 -11.56 0.05
CA ARG A 200 -21.29 -10.83 1.30
C ARG A 200 -20.25 -11.14 2.36
N ALA A 201 -19.76 -12.39 2.43
CA ALA A 201 -18.76 -12.77 3.43
C ALA A 201 -17.42 -12.09 3.15
N ALA A 202 -17.00 -12.03 1.88
CA ALA A 202 -15.79 -11.31 1.48
C ALA A 202 -15.89 -9.80 1.74
N LEU A 203 -17.06 -9.19 1.49
CA LEU A 203 -17.30 -7.80 1.88
C LEU A 203 -17.28 -7.62 3.40
N ALA A 204 -17.88 -8.53 4.15
CA ALA A 204 -17.87 -8.46 5.61
C ALA A 204 -16.43 -8.57 6.17
N GLU A 205 -15.60 -9.46 5.62
CA GLU A 205 -14.18 -9.58 5.98
C GLU A 205 -13.43 -8.26 5.67
N LEU A 206 -13.63 -7.67 4.48
CA LEU A 206 -13.07 -6.37 4.10
C LEU A 206 -13.41 -5.27 5.12
N TYR A 207 -14.69 -5.14 5.49
CA TYR A 207 -15.14 -4.10 6.41
C TYR A 207 -14.80 -4.39 7.88
N TYR A 208 -14.74 -5.66 8.26
CA TYR A 208 -14.28 -6.09 9.58
C TYR A 208 -12.82 -5.69 9.79
N GLU A 209 -11.94 -6.04 8.86
CA GLU A 209 -10.54 -5.67 8.95
C GLU A 209 -10.31 -4.15 8.84
N ALA A 210 -11.07 -3.46 7.99
CA ALA A 210 -11.03 -2.00 7.90
C ALA A 210 -11.33 -1.35 9.26
N GLY A 211 -12.29 -1.89 10.01
CA GLY A 211 -12.64 -1.40 11.34
C GLY A 211 -11.53 -1.53 12.39
N HIS A 212 -10.48 -2.31 12.12
CA HIS A 212 -9.31 -2.48 12.99
C HIS A 212 -8.08 -1.68 12.50
N LEU A 213 -8.21 -0.89 11.42
CA LEU A 213 -7.18 0.02 10.97
C LEU A 213 -7.36 1.40 11.62
N GLU A 214 -6.35 1.86 12.34
CA GLU A 214 -6.40 3.15 13.06
C GLU A 214 -6.34 4.37 12.13
N ASN A 215 -5.83 4.20 10.91
CA ASN A 215 -5.64 5.28 9.96
C ASN A 215 -6.73 5.39 8.88
N ILE A 216 -7.63 4.42 8.74
CA ILE A 216 -8.69 4.48 7.72
C ILE A 216 -9.81 5.45 8.13
N TYR A 217 -10.26 6.29 7.19
CA TYR A 217 -11.35 7.24 7.40
C TYR A 217 -12.67 6.78 6.76
N GLY A 218 -12.61 6.23 5.56
CA GLY A 218 -13.79 5.77 4.85
C GLY A 218 -13.47 4.67 3.84
N LEU A 219 -14.45 3.80 3.60
CA LEU A 219 -14.36 2.71 2.62
C LEU A 219 -15.70 2.61 1.89
N LEU A 220 -15.66 2.73 0.57
CA LEU A 220 -16.84 2.67 -0.31
C LEU A 220 -16.61 1.61 -1.38
N VAL A 221 -17.66 0.84 -1.68
CA VAL A 221 -17.68 -0.12 -2.78
C VAL A 221 -18.92 0.14 -3.62
N LEU A 222 -18.70 0.57 -4.86
CA LEU A 222 -19.77 0.80 -5.85
C LEU A 222 -19.70 -0.28 -6.93
N ARG A 223 -20.86 -0.75 -7.40
CA ARG A 223 -20.98 -1.61 -8.58
C ARG A 223 -21.98 -1.04 -9.57
N GLY A 224 -21.52 -0.78 -10.79
CA GLY A 224 -22.36 -0.18 -11.84
C GLY A 224 -22.98 1.15 -11.43
N GLY A 225 -22.27 1.96 -10.64
CA GLY A 225 -22.74 3.25 -10.12
C GLY A 225 -23.62 3.18 -8.88
N ALA A 226 -23.97 1.99 -8.38
CA ALA A 226 -24.75 1.82 -7.16
C ALA A 226 -23.84 1.49 -5.96
N ALA A 227 -24.07 2.09 -4.81
CA ALA A 227 -23.38 1.78 -3.56
C ALA A 227 -23.83 0.42 -3.03
N VAL A 228 -22.88 -0.50 -2.92
CA VAL A 228 -23.09 -1.81 -2.27
C VAL A 228 -22.71 -1.72 -0.80
N ALA A 229 -21.66 -0.97 -0.50
CA ALA A 229 -21.16 -0.79 0.85
C ALA A 229 -20.53 0.60 1.00
N GLU A 230 -20.77 1.25 2.14
CA GLU A 230 -20.21 2.55 2.50
C GLU A 230 -20.14 2.67 4.01
N ARG A 231 -18.94 2.81 4.57
CA ARG A 231 -18.73 3.02 6.00
C ARG A 231 -17.58 3.99 6.25
N TYR A 232 -17.68 4.66 7.38
CA TYR A 232 -16.67 5.58 7.89
C TYR A 232 -16.19 5.11 9.26
N PHE A 233 -14.91 5.35 9.56
CA PHE A 233 -14.20 4.79 10.70
C PHE A 233 -13.48 5.90 11.47
N ASN A 234 -13.04 5.59 12.68
CA ASN A 234 -12.22 6.46 13.51
C ASN A 234 -12.84 7.86 13.72
N GLY A 235 -14.17 7.90 13.91
CA GLY A 235 -14.91 9.16 14.15
C GLY A 235 -15.12 10.03 12.90
N ASN A 236 -14.79 9.55 11.71
CA ASN A 236 -14.99 10.25 10.44
C ASN A 236 -16.39 10.01 9.86
N GLY A 237 -16.73 10.79 8.83
CA GLY A 237 -18.03 10.74 8.15
C GLY A 237 -17.94 11.07 6.66
N PRO A 238 -19.09 11.10 5.95
CA PRO A 238 -19.14 11.31 4.51
C PRO A 238 -18.57 12.67 4.06
N ASP A 239 -18.62 13.67 4.92
CA ASP A 239 -18.16 15.03 4.65
C ASP A 239 -16.69 15.27 5.05
N GLN A 240 -15.96 14.17 5.43
CA GLN A 240 -14.57 14.27 5.80
C GLN A 240 -13.73 14.79 4.63
N LEU A 241 -13.16 15.95 4.84
CA LEU A 241 -12.25 16.62 3.91
C LEU A 241 -10.80 16.42 4.38
N SER A 242 -9.95 15.93 3.47
CA SER A 242 -8.49 15.90 3.65
C SER A 242 -7.82 15.93 2.30
N THR A 243 -6.55 16.29 2.25
CA THR A 243 -5.76 16.14 1.03
C THR A 243 -5.78 14.68 0.56
N ARG A 244 -5.89 14.49 -0.73
CA ARG A 244 -5.86 13.16 -1.38
C ARG A 244 -4.48 12.83 -1.93
N HIS A 245 -3.50 13.67 -1.58
CA HIS A 245 -2.12 13.47 -2.03
C HIS A 245 -2.04 13.12 -3.52
N SER A 246 -1.32 12.10 -3.88
CA SER A 246 -1.05 11.74 -5.28
C SER A 246 -2.25 11.28 -6.10
N ILE A 247 -3.45 11.08 -5.52
CA ILE A 247 -4.70 10.97 -6.32
C ILE A 247 -4.91 12.21 -7.20
N THR A 248 -4.42 13.36 -6.73
CA THR A 248 -4.38 14.62 -7.50
C THR A 248 -3.81 14.44 -8.90
N LYS A 249 -2.79 13.58 -9.06
CA LYS A 249 -2.17 13.31 -10.36
C LYS A 249 -3.13 12.68 -11.36
N SER A 250 -3.98 11.76 -10.90
CA SER A 250 -4.97 11.13 -11.76
C SER A 250 -6.10 12.12 -12.14
N VAL A 251 -6.44 13.04 -11.22
CA VAL A 251 -7.35 14.15 -11.53
C VAL A 251 -6.70 15.13 -12.52
N LEU A 252 -5.41 15.50 -12.32
CA LEU A 252 -4.65 16.32 -13.28
C LEU A 252 -4.65 15.68 -14.68
N SER A 253 -4.48 14.37 -14.76
CA SER A 253 -4.57 13.63 -16.02
C SER A 253 -5.94 13.82 -16.69
N ALA A 254 -7.02 13.68 -15.94
CA ALA A 254 -8.38 13.90 -16.48
C ALA A 254 -8.56 15.32 -17.03
N LEU A 255 -8.10 16.32 -16.26
CA LEU A 255 -8.14 17.73 -16.69
C LEU A 255 -7.31 17.98 -17.94
N TYR A 256 -6.16 17.31 -18.05
CA TYR A 256 -5.34 17.38 -19.26
C TYR A 256 -6.09 16.86 -20.49
N GLY A 257 -6.77 15.72 -20.37
CA GLY A 257 -7.59 15.15 -21.44
C GLY A 257 -8.77 16.05 -21.85
N ILE A 258 -9.46 16.64 -20.87
CA ILE A 258 -10.52 17.63 -21.11
C ILE A 258 -9.97 18.86 -21.84
N ALA A 259 -8.84 19.37 -21.39
CA ALA A 259 -8.21 20.55 -21.99
C ALA A 259 -7.66 20.29 -23.41
N LEU A 260 -7.23 19.07 -23.70
CA LEU A 260 -6.88 18.66 -25.08
C LEU A 260 -8.09 18.71 -26.00
N GLU A 261 -9.22 18.18 -25.58
CA GLU A 261 -10.47 18.21 -26.35
C GLU A 261 -10.96 19.66 -26.58
N GLN A 262 -10.78 20.51 -25.57
CA GLN A 262 -11.08 21.95 -25.67
C GLN A 262 -10.06 22.75 -26.51
N GLY A 263 -8.94 22.13 -26.88
CA GLY A 263 -7.91 22.74 -27.72
C GLY A 263 -7.00 23.75 -27.00
N CYS A 264 -7.02 23.78 -25.66
CA CYS A 264 -6.13 24.67 -24.88
C CYS A 264 -4.86 23.98 -24.34
N ALA A 265 -4.91 22.68 -24.06
CA ALA A 265 -3.73 22.00 -23.53
C ALA A 265 -2.61 21.85 -24.57
N PRO A 266 -1.35 21.73 -24.10
CA PRO A 266 -0.23 21.33 -24.95
C PRO A 266 -0.50 19.99 -25.65
N SER A 267 -0.08 19.85 -26.92
CA SER A 267 -0.13 18.52 -27.54
C SER A 267 0.78 17.54 -26.80
N LEU A 268 0.49 16.24 -26.87
CA LEU A 268 1.32 15.22 -26.21
C LEU A 268 2.78 15.21 -26.69
N ASP A 269 3.03 15.68 -27.91
CA ASP A 269 4.35 15.71 -28.54
C ASP A 269 5.03 17.10 -28.42
N ALA A 270 4.38 18.08 -27.77
CA ALA A 270 5.01 19.36 -27.42
C ALA A 270 6.08 19.16 -26.37
N ASN A 271 7.16 19.93 -26.49
CA ASN A 271 8.21 19.91 -25.47
C ASN A 271 7.75 20.65 -24.20
N LEU A 272 7.99 20.05 -23.06
CA LEU A 272 7.62 20.61 -21.77
C LEU A 272 8.25 22.00 -21.55
N ILE A 273 9.52 22.19 -21.99
CA ILE A 273 10.27 23.45 -21.85
C ILE A 273 9.61 24.63 -22.56
N ASP A 274 8.83 24.40 -23.61
CA ASP A 274 8.17 25.47 -24.38
C ASP A 274 7.19 26.30 -23.53
N TYR A 275 6.78 25.76 -22.38
CA TYR A 275 5.91 26.40 -21.41
C TYR A 275 6.67 27.10 -20.25
N PHE A 276 8.02 27.13 -20.32
CA PHE A 276 8.91 27.69 -19.31
C PHE A 276 9.98 28.59 -19.96
N PRO A 277 9.57 29.63 -20.72
CA PRO A 277 10.52 30.47 -21.48
C PRO A 277 11.51 31.19 -20.58
N GLU A 278 11.16 31.48 -19.32
CA GLU A 278 12.02 32.20 -18.37
C GLU A 278 13.28 31.41 -17.94
N ILE A 279 13.25 30.07 -18.07
CA ILE A 279 14.39 29.23 -17.71
C ILE A 279 15.05 28.54 -18.92
N ALA A 280 14.52 28.74 -20.13
CA ALA A 280 14.97 28.03 -21.33
C ALA A 280 16.47 28.21 -21.62
N ASP A 281 17.01 29.40 -21.34
CA ASP A 281 18.44 29.72 -21.49
C ASP A 281 19.31 29.20 -20.34
N GLN A 282 18.67 28.83 -19.19
CA GLN A 282 19.35 28.29 -18.01
C GLN A 282 19.52 26.76 -18.08
N ILE A 283 18.87 26.11 -19.03
CA ILE A 283 18.95 24.65 -19.21
C ILE A 283 20.34 24.26 -19.69
N GLY A 284 21.15 23.71 -18.78
CA GLY A 284 22.50 23.23 -19.08
C GLY A 284 22.54 21.87 -19.77
N ASP A 285 21.59 20.97 -19.44
CA ASP A 285 21.48 19.65 -20.07
C ASP A 285 20.49 19.70 -21.26
N PRO A 286 20.98 19.56 -22.51
CA PRO A 286 20.11 19.70 -23.69
C PRO A 286 19.00 18.65 -23.77
N ARG A 287 19.14 17.50 -23.10
CA ARG A 287 18.09 16.45 -23.04
C ARG A 287 16.80 16.97 -22.43
N LYS A 288 16.87 17.89 -21.47
CA LYS A 288 15.68 18.50 -20.84
C LYS A 288 14.81 19.26 -21.85
N LYS A 289 15.41 19.81 -22.90
CA LYS A 289 14.69 20.51 -23.97
C LYS A 289 13.88 19.55 -24.87
N THR A 290 14.12 18.25 -24.77
CA THR A 290 13.43 17.23 -25.57
C THR A 290 12.39 16.44 -24.78
N ILE A 291 12.18 16.76 -23.50
CA ILE A 291 11.13 16.11 -22.70
C ILE A 291 9.77 16.50 -23.26
N THR A 292 9.02 15.53 -23.76
CA THR A 292 7.66 15.76 -24.26
C THR A 292 6.61 15.67 -23.13
N MET A 293 5.45 16.28 -23.32
CA MET A 293 4.30 16.17 -22.41
C MET A 293 3.89 14.72 -22.22
N ARG A 294 3.93 13.89 -23.28
CA ARG A 294 3.69 12.45 -23.24
C ARG A 294 4.65 11.75 -22.26
N GLN A 295 5.95 11.99 -22.39
CA GLN A 295 6.95 11.39 -21.52
C GLN A 295 6.79 11.84 -20.07
N ALA A 296 6.43 13.09 -19.85
CA ALA A 296 6.14 13.63 -18.52
C ALA A 296 4.92 12.95 -17.89
N LEU A 297 3.80 12.83 -18.63
CA LEU A 297 2.59 12.14 -18.16
C LEU A 297 2.86 10.66 -17.82
N GLN A 298 3.77 10.01 -18.52
CA GLN A 298 4.20 8.62 -18.30
C GLN A 298 5.21 8.47 -17.16
N MET A 299 5.60 9.53 -16.46
CA MET A 299 6.70 9.51 -15.49
C MET A 299 8.03 9.01 -16.09
N ARG A 300 8.29 9.39 -17.35
CA ARG A 300 9.51 9.06 -18.11
C ARG A 300 10.24 10.32 -18.55
N SER A 301 10.21 11.37 -17.75
CA SER A 301 10.89 12.63 -17.99
C SER A 301 12.42 12.54 -17.89
N GLY A 302 12.93 11.50 -17.22
CA GLY A 302 14.35 11.31 -16.93
C GLY A 302 14.81 11.90 -15.59
N PHE A 303 13.96 12.66 -14.87
CA PHE A 303 14.25 13.07 -13.51
C PHE A 303 14.30 11.84 -12.58
N PRO A 304 15.15 11.84 -11.54
CA PRO A 304 15.19 10.77 -10.56
C PRO A 304 13.91 10.74 -9.72
N MET A 305 13.64 9.58 -9.09
CA MET A 305 12.61 9.47 -8.08
C MET A 305 13.06 10.21 -6.82
N GLU A 306 12.25 11.13 -6.29
CA GLU A 306 12.61 11.98 -5.15
C GLU A 306 12.92 11.15 -3.89
N THR A 307 12.13 10.11 -3.62
CA THR A 307 12.31 9.24 -2.43
C THR A 307 13.65 8.51 -2.40
N THR A 308 14.32 8.37 -3.55
CA THR A 308 15.66 7.76 -3.66
C THR A 308 16.76 8.80 -3.88
N ASN A 309 16.41 10.09 -3.88
CA ASN A 309 17.33 11.21 -4.08
C ASN A 309 17.10 12.29 -3.00
N PRO A 310 17.71 12.15 -1.80
CA PRO A 310 17.49 13.07 -0.71
C PRO A 310 17.70 14.56 -1.06
N PRO A 311 18.74 14.98 -1.81
CA PRO A 311 18.89 16.39 -2.18
C PRO A 311 17.70 16.93 -2.99
N LEU A 312 17.13 16.14 -3.90
CA LEU A 312 15.94 16.54 -4.66
C LEU A 312 14.71 16.56 -3.77
N HIS A 313 14.55 15.53 -2.93
CA HIS A 313 13.46 15.47 -1.97
C HIS A 313 13.44 16.70 -1.05
N ASP A 314 14.59 17.03 -0.45
CA ASP A 314 14.69 18.14 0.49
C ASP A 314 14.42 19.50 -0.20
N ALA A 315 14.93 19.68 -1.42
CA ALA A 315 14.68 20.89 -2.19
C ALA A 315 13.22 21.08 -2.56
N LEU A 316 12.49 19.99 -2.82
CA LEU A 316 11.07 20.05 -3.21
C LEU A 316 10.12 20.20 -2.03
N PHE A 317 10.42 19.57 -0.88
CA PHE A 317 9.47 19.48 0.22
C PHE A 317 9.83 20.33 1.45
N PHE A 318 11.08 20.76 1.57
CA PHE A 318 11.55 21.54 2.72
C PHE A 318 12.16 22.90 2.34
N SER A 319 12.09 23.32 1.06
CA SER A 319 12.49 24.68 0.68
C SER A 319 11.44 25.70 1.15
N GLU A 320 11.92 26.84 1.64
CA GLU A 320 11.03 27.92 2.10
C GLU A 320 10.25 28.57 0.95
N ASP A 321 10.80 28.53 -0.27
CA ASP A 321 10.26 29.25 -1.42
C ASP A 321 9.21 28.49 -2.22
N TRP A 322 9.16 27.17 -2.09
CA TRP A 322 8.27 26.29 -2.87
C TRP A 322 8.17 26.64 -4.35
N ASP A 323 9.27 27.17 -4.93
CA ASP A 323 9.38 27.50 -6.36
C ASP A 323 9.89 26.28 -7.14
N TRP A 324 9.00 25.65 -7.89
CA TRP A 324 9.28 24.43 -8.61
C TRP A 324 9.94 24.66 -9.98
N ILE A 325 9.82 25.88 -10.52
CA ILE A 325 10.29 26.19 -11.90
C ILE A 325 11.81 26.15 -12.01
N PRO A 326 12.61 26.75 -11.10
CA PRO A 326 14.08 26.64 -11.16
C PRO A 326 14.58 25.20 -11.10
N HIS A 327 13.88 24.31 -10.38
CA HIS A 327 14.27 22.91 -10.25
C HIS A 327 14.25 22.17 -11.59
N PHE A 328 13.45 22.61 -12.57
CA PHE A 328 13.52 22.07 -13.92
C PHE A 328 14.91 22.30 -14.56
N ALA A 329 15.53 23.47 -14.35
CA ALA A 329 16.87 23.75 -14.84
C ALA A 329 17.97 23.09 -13.98
N ASP A 330 17.83 23.12 -12.65
CA ASP A 330 18.90 22.80 -11.71
C ASP A 330 19.13 21.30 -11.52
N PHE A 331 18.04 20.49 -11.38
CA PHE A 331 18.22 19.07 -11.08
C PHE A 331 18.68 18.26 -12.29
N PRO A 332 19.71 17.41 -12.12
CA PRO A 332 20.21 16.59 -13.22
C PRO A 332 19.22 15.48 -13.59
N LEU A 333 19.20 15.10 -14.86
CA LEU A 333 18.52 13.89 -15.31
C LEU A 333 19.32 12.65 -14.89
N ALA A 334 18.63 11.66 -14.34
CA ALA A 334 19.21 10.35 -14.01
C ALA A 334 19.27 9.44 -15.25
N THR A 335 18.32 9.60 -16.17
CA THR A 335 18.21 8.78 -17.40
C THR A 335 17.83 9.67 -18.59
N ASP A 336 17.92 9.13 -19.79
CA ASP A 336 17.42 9.82 -20.98
C ASP A 336 15.88 9.87 -20.96
N PRO A 337 15.26 11.00 -21.35
CA PRO A 337 13.80 11.11 -21.45
C PRO A 337 13.21 9.99 -22.32
N GLY A 338 12.09 9.43 -21.87
CA GLY A 338 11.38 8.37 -22.57
C GLY A 338 11.93 6.96 -22.34
N THR A 339 13.04 6.77 -21.58
CA THR A 339 13.65 5.44 -21.42
C THR A 339 13.23 4.70 -20.16
N THR A 340 13.20 5.37 -19.01
CA THR A 340 13.01 4.72 -17.73
C THR A 340 11.87 5.40 -16.97
N PHE A 341 11.02 4.59 -16.31
CA PHE A 341 10.03 5.09 -15.36
C PHE A 341 10.74 5.57 -14.08
N ALA A 342 10.39 6.77 -13.64
CA ALA A 342 10.77 7.29 -12.33
C ALA A 342 9.65 8.20 -11.82
N TYR A 343 8.97 7.77 -10.74
CA TYR A 343 7.88 8.54 -10.16
C TYR A 343 8.39 9.86 -9.61
N SER A 344 7.86 10.98 -10.11
CA SER A 344 8.38 12.32 -9.85
C SER A 344 7.26 13.34 -9.61
N ASN A 345 7.27 13.94 -8.42
CA ASN A 345 6.38 15.04 -8.06
C ASN A 345 6.75 16.31 -8.83
N LEU A 346 8.05 16.56 -9.05
CA LEU A 346 8.52 17.65 -9.89
C LEU A 346 7.90 17.57 -11.28
N THR A 347 7.96 16.39 -11.91
CA THR A 347 7.38 16.20 -13.25
C THR A 347 5.87 16.51 -13.27
N SER A 348 5.13 16.05 -12.26
CA SER A 348 3.68 16.33 -12.17
C SER A 348 3.40 17.81 -11.96
N GLN A 349 4.21 18.51 -11.16
CA GLN A 349 4.06 19.94 -10.96
C GLN A 349 4.33 20.73 -12.26
N LEU A 350 5.37 20.34 -13.01
CA LEU A 350 5.67 20.98 -14.29
C LEU A 350 4.53 20.77 -15.31
N ILE A 351 3.91 19.60 -15.36
CA ILE A 351 2.71 19.36 -16.18
C ILE A 351 1.58 20.32 -15.76
N ALA A 352 1.33 20.43 -14.45
CA ALA A 352 0.28 21.28 -13.91
C ALA A 352 0.51 22.77 -14.27
N ILE A 353 1.74 23.27 -14.12
CA ILE A 353 2.10 24.64 -14.49
C ILE A 353 1.92 24.84 -16.01
N ALA A 354 2.41 23.92 -16.83
CA ALA A 354 2.27 24.00 -18.29
C ALA A 354 0.79 24.05 -18.73
N LEU A 355 -0.06 23.22 -18.13
CA LEU A 355 -1.51 23.20 -18.39
C LEU A 355 -2.18 24.52 -17.99
N GLN A 356 -1.91 25.02 -16.78
CA GLN A 356 -2.47 26.28 -16.30
C GLN A 356 -2.06 27.47 -17.16
N ARG A 357 -0.80 27.52 -17.61
CA ARG A 357 -0.30 28.55 -18.52
C ARG A 357 -0.99 28.48 -19.90
N ALA A 358 -1.06 27.28 -20.46
CA ALA A 358 -1.65 27.08 -21.78
C ALA A 358 -3.14 27.43 -21.81
N CYS A 359 -3.90 27.03 -20.78
CA CYS A 359 -5.33 27.29 -20.70
C CYS A 359 -5.70 28.60 -19.98
N SER A 360 -4.74 29.34 -19.45
CA SER A 360 -4.94 30.59 -18.71
C SER A 360 -5.97 30.46 -17.57
N THR A 361 -5.88 29.38 -16.79
CA THR A 361 -6.81 29.05 -15.71
C THR A 361 -6.06 28.40 -14.54
N ASP A 362 -6.65 28.38 -13.36
CA ASP A 362 -6.18 27.55 -12.24
C ASP A 362 -6.88 26.18 -12.25
N LEU A 363 -6.21 25.14 -11.71
CA LEU A 363 -6.74 23.77 -11.75
C LEU A 363 -7.99 23.59 -10.87
N LYS A 364 -8.15 24.38 -9.79
CA LYS A 364 -9.33 24.28 -8.92
C LYS A 364 -10.59 24.69 -9.67
N SER A 365 -10.56 25.90 -10.27
CA SER A 365 -11.69 26.41 -11.05
C SER A 365 -11.95 25.56 -12.28
N PHE A 366 -10.90 25.23 -13.04
CA PHE A 366 -11.02 24.38 -14.22
C PHE A 366 -11.58 23.00 -13.88
N GLY A 367 -11.07 22.38 -12.82
CA GLY A 367 -11.52 21.07 -12.33
C GLY A 367 -12.94 21.09 -11.79
N GLN A 368 -13.33 22.15 -11.05
CA GLN A 368 -14.70 22.29 -10.59
C GLN A 368 -15.67 22.37 -11.77
N ASP A 369 -15.39 23.25 -12.73
CA ASP A 369 -16.35 23.56 -13.81
C ASP A 369 -16.44 22.44 -14.84
N ASN A 370 -15.32 21.81 -15.21
CA ASN A 370 -15.25 20.87 -16.33
C ASN A 370 -15.26 19.40 -15.91
N LEU A 371 -14.96 19.07 -14.64
CA LEU A 371 -14.91 17.68 -14.19
C LEU A 371 -15.89 17.42 -13.05
N PHE A 372 -15.79 18.14 -11.91
CA PHE A 372 -16.53 17.78 -10.71
C PHE A 372 -18.00 18.24 -10.75
N SER A 373 -18.31 19.46 -11.18
CA SER A 373 -19.71 19.90 -11.33
C SER A 373 -20.52 19.03 -12.27
N PRO A 374 -20.01 18.61 -13.45
CA PRO A 374 -20.72 17.70 -14.35
C PRO A 374 -21.08 16.35 -13.72
N ILE A 375 -20.33 15.86 -12.75
CA ILE A 375 -20.58 14.58 -12.06
C ILE A 375 -21.21 14.75 -10.68
N GLY A 376 -21.66 15.96 -10.34
CA GLY A 376 -22.28 16.27 -9.05
C GLY A 376 -21.30 16.24 -7.87
N GLY A 377 -20.01 16.51 -8.12
CA GLY A 377 -18.95 16.57 -7.13
C GLY A 377 -18.51 17.99 -6.81
N THR A 378 -17.64 18.13 -5.79
CA THR A 378 -17.13 19.42 -5.33
C THR A 378 -15.65 19.36 -4.99
N VAL A 379 -14.88 20.31 -5.54
CA VAL A 379 -13.51 20.57 -5.12
C VAL A 379 -13.53 21.53 -3.91
N ALA A 380 -13.28 21.00 -2.73
CA ALA A 380 -13.31 21.82 -1.51
C ALA A 380 -12.14 22.80 -1.50
N SER A 381 -10.93 22.33 -1.74
CA SER A 381 -9.73 23.15 -1.90
C SER A 381 -8.71 22.47 -2.80
N TRP A 382 -7.80 23.27 -3.31
CA TRP A 382 -6.62 22.82 -4.04
C TRP A 382 -5.51 23.82 -3.77
N SER A 383 -4.48 23.42 -3.04
CA SER A 383 -3.39 24.31 -2.66
C SER A 383 -2.60 24.76 -3.90
N ALA A 384 -2.07 25.97 -3.84
CA ALA A 384 -1.20 26.52 -4.88
C ALA A 384 0.16 26.88 -4.28
N ASP A 385 1.17 26.93 -5.14
CA ASP A 385 2.50 27.45 -4.81
C ASP A 385 2.47 28.99 -4.64
N PRO A 386 3.54 29.61 -4.15
CA PRO A 386 3.62 31.06 -4.00
C PRO A 386 3.45 31.84 -5.29
N GLN A 387 3.68 31.23 -6.44
CA GLN A 387 3.50 31.81 -7.77
C GLN A 387 2.04 31.71 -8.24
N GLY A 388 1.18 31.03 -7.49
CA GLY A 388 -0.25 30.86 -7.77
C GLY A 388 -0.61 29.64 -8.61
N TYR A 389 0.34 28.74 -8.89
CA TYR A 389 0.05 27.50 -9.62
C TYR A 389 -0.45 26.42 -8.66
N SER A 390 -1.60 25.85 -8.97
CA SER A 390 -2.15 24.71 -8.19
C SER A 390 -1.17 23.52 -8.20
N MET A 391 -1.06 22.85 -7.06
CA MET A 391 -0.16 21.70 -6.89
C MET A 391 -0.60 20.51 -7.75
N GLY A 392 0.17 20.16 -8.76
CA GLY A 392 -0.14 19.04 -9.66
C GLY A 392 0.18 17.66 -9.08
N TRP A 393 1.07 17.63 -8.09
CA TRP A 393 1.53 16.40 -7.45
C TRP A 393 0.65 15.96 -6.27
N GLY A 394 -0.12 16.90 -5.68
CA GLY A 394 -0.86 16.65 -4.46
C GLY A 394 -1.82 17.78 -4.12
N GLU A 395 -2.30 17.79 -2.87
CA GLU A 395 -3.01 18.88 -2.21
C GLU A 395 -4.42 19.18 -2.75
N LEU A 396 -5.00 18.31 -3.58
CA LEU A 396 -6.43 18.32 -3.87
C LEU A 396 -7.22 17.81 -2.65
N THR A 397 -8.21 18.56 -2.20
CA THR A 397 -9.11 18.18 -1.11
C THR A 397 -10.51 17.95 -1.63
N ILE A 398 -10.97 16.69 -1.55
CA ILE A 398 -12.31 16.23 -1.94
C ILE A 398 -12.80 15.17 -0.95
N THR A 399 -14.10 14.87 -0.95
CA THR A 399 -14.69 13.81 -0.13
C THR A 399 -14.43 12.41 -0.70
N ALA A 400 -14.63 11.37 0.10
CA ALA A 400 -14.62 9.97 -0.37
C ALA A 400 -15.69 9.73 -1.45
N ARG A 401 -16.85 10.37 -1.32
CA ARG A 401 -17.95 10.29 -2.30
C ARG A 401 -17.57 10.95 -3.63
N ASP A 402 -16.81 12.04 -3.62
CA ASP A 402 -16.31 12.67 -4.86
C ASP A 402 -15.23 11.83 -5.53
N MET A 403 -14.36 11.16 -4.75
CA MET A 403 -13.46 10.15 -5.29
C MET A 403 -14.22 9.01 -5.97
N ALA A 404 -15.33 8.56 -5.38
CA ALA A 404 -16.16 7.50 -5.93
C ALA A 404 -16.86 7.94 -7.24
N ARG A 405 -17.37 9.19 -7.32
CA ARG A 405 -17.91 9.77 -8.57
C ARG A 405 -16.85 9.84 -9.66
N PHE A 406 -15.66 10.30 -9.33
CA PHE A 406 -14.54 10.36 -10.27
C PHE A 406 -14.13 8.97 -10.75
N GLY A 407 -14.02 7.99 -9.85
CA GLY A 407 -13.76 6.61 -10.20
C GLY A 407 -14.86 6.01 -11.10
N GLN A 408 -16.13 6.27 -10.79
CA GLN A 408 -17.26 5.81 -11.62
C GLN A 408 -17.27 6.44 -13.01
N LEU A 409 -16.90 7.72 -13.13
CA LEU A 409 -16.75 8.39 -14.42
C LEU A 409 -15.73 7.67 -15.30
N TYR A 410 -14.55 7.33 -14.75
CA TYR A 410 -13.51 6.59 -15.47
C TYR A 410 -13.98 5.18 -15.86
N LEU A 411 -14.67 4.48 -14.93
CA LEU A 411 -15.24 3.17 -15.20
C LEU A 411 -16.29 3.20 -16.33
N ASN A 412 -16.97 4.34 -16.47
CA ASN A 412 -17.94 4.61 -17.56
C ASN A 412 -17.30 5.25 -18.80
N PHE A 413 -15.98 5.12 -18.98
CA PHE A 413 -15.25 5.69 -20.11
C PHE A 413 -15.46 7.20 -20.31
N GLY A 414 -15.56 7.94 -19.21
CA GLY A 414 -15.71 9.39 -19.21
C GLY A 414 -17.13 9.90 -19.45
N PHE A 415 -18.12 9.01 -19.51
CA PHE A 415 -19.53 9.40 -19.67
C PHE A 415 -20.25 9.54 -18.32
N HIS A 416 -21.04 10.59 -18.18
CA HIS A 416 -21.96 10.79 -17.06
C HIS A 416 -23.27 11.39 -17.58
N ASP A 417 -24.41 10.78 -17.23
CA ASP A 417 -25.77 11.19 -17.64
C ASP A 417 -25.90 11.48 -19.15
N GLY A 418 -25.31 10.61 -19.98
CA GLY A 418 -25.34 10.70 -21.43
C GLY A 418 -24.46 11.79 -22.04
N LYS A 419 -23.63 12.45 -21.25
CA LYS A 419 -22.66 13.47 -21.68
C LYS A 419 -21.24 12.95 -21.54
N THR A 420 -20.38 13.33 -22.46
CA THR A 420 -18.93 13.15 -22.34
C THR A 420 -18.39 14.22 -21.42
N VAL A 421 -17.76 13.82 -20.31
CA VAL A 421 -17.04 14.70 -19.37
C VAL A 421 -15.55 14.60 -19.60
N VAL A 422 -15.01 13.36 -19.73
CA VAL A 422 -13.62 13.11 -20.12
C VAL A 422 -13.68 12.33 -21.46
N PRO A 423 -12.88 12.69 -22.47
CA PRO A 423 -12.87 11.97 -23.74
C PRO A 423 -12.59 10.47 -23.54
N PRO A 424 -13.39 9.55 -24.13
CA PRO A 424 -13.20 8.10 -23.96
C PRO A 424 -11.82 7.61 -24.36
N GLU A 425 -11.25 8.20 -25.41
CA GLU A 425 -9.92 7.91 -25.91
C GLU A 425 -8.86 8.27 -24.87
N TRP A 426 -9.08 9.38 -24.15
CA TRP A 426 -8.20 9.79 -23.06
C TRP A 426 -8.30 8.84 -21.86
N VAL A 427 -9.52 8.45 -21.48
CA VAL A 427 -9.71 7.47 -20.41
C VAL A 427 -8.96 6.18 -20.71
N SER A 428 -9.09 5.65 -21.94
CA SER A 428 -8.38 4.44 -22.38
C SER A 428 -6.86 4.64 -22.34
N ALA A 429 -6.35 5.70 -22.97
CA ALA A 429 -4.93 5.98 -23.04
C ALA A 429 -4.30 6.25 -21.69
N SER A 430 -5.01 6.91 -20.78
CA SER A 430 -4.46 7.30 -19.48
C SER A 430 -4.48 6.19 -18.44
N SER A 431 -5.49 5.31 -18.45
CA SER A 431 -5.71 4.36 -17.37
C SER A 431 -5.62 2.89 -17.78
N LEU A 432 -5.99 2.53 -19.00
CA LEU A 432 -6.03 1.13 -19.44
C LEU A 432 -4.74 0.70 -20.17
N ASP A 433 -4.07 1.65 -20.83
CA ASP A 433 -2.82 1.40 -21.54
C ASP A 433 -1.63 1.69 -20.62
N SER A 434 -0.93 0.66 -20.16
CA SER A 434 0.31 0.83 -19.40
C SER A 434 1.48 1.09 -20.34
N TYR A 435 2.20 2.20 -20.10
CA TYR A 435 3.39 2.58 -20.87
C TYR A 435 4.70 2.24 -20.16
N SER A 436 4.63 1.92 -18.88
CA SER A 436 5.76 1.51 -18.05
C SER A 436 5.35 0.25 -17.32
N GLU A 437 5.66 -0.89 -17.90
CA GLU A 437 5.57 -2.19 -17.24
C GLU A 437 6.64 -2.25 -16.13
N ASP A 438 6.35 -2.96 -15.05
CA ASP A 438 7.25 -3.05 -13.88
C ASP A 438 7.64 -1.68 -13.29
N ALA A 439 6.68 -0.75 -13.27
CA ALA A 439 6.86 0.60 -12.73
C ALA A 439 7.21 0.60 -11.23
N TRP A 440 7.00 -0.51 -10.55
CA TRP A 440 7.36 -0.69 -9.15
C TRP A 440 8.58 -1.61 -9.02
N THR A 441 9.59 -1.17 -8.27
CA THR A 441 10.88 -1.86 -8.14
C THR A 441 10.82 -3.19 -7.36
N THR A 442 9.77 -3.42 -6.60
CA THR A 442 9.52 -4.69 -5.93
C THR A 442 8.50 -5.51 -6.71
N PRO A 443 8.55 -6.85 -6.64
CA PRO A 443 7.61 -7.70 -7.38
C PRO A 443 6.13 -7.44 -7.04
N ARG A 444 5.86 -6.78 -5.90
CA ARG A 444 4.52 -6.49 -5.40
C ARG A 444 4.45 -5.17 -4.65
N LEU A 445 3.29 -4.53 -4.76
CA LEU A 445 2.86 -3.45 -3.88
C LEU A 445 2.02 -4.10 -2.76
N GLY A 446 2.55 -4.13 -1.55
CA GLY A 446 2.03 -5.00 -0.51
C GLY A 446 2.18 -6.49 -0.87
N ARG A 447 1.29 -7.34 -0.35
CA ARG A 447 1.31 -8.79 -0.57
C ARG A 447 0.47 -9.24 -1.76
N HIS A 448 -0.54 -8.45 -2.15
CA HIS A 448 -1.59 -8.91 -3.06
C HIS A 448 -1.53 -8.26 -4.44
N ILE A 449 -0.93 -7.08 -4.59
CA ILE A 449 -0.89 -6.34 -5.86
C ILE A 449 0.46 -6.58 -6.54
N GLY A 450 0.44 -7.18 -7.72
CA GLY A 450 1.61 -7.44 -8.56
C GLY A 450 1.44 -6.92 -9.97
N GLY A 451 2.48 -7.02 -10.80
CA GLY A 451 2.45 -6.55 -12.19
C GLY A 451 2.11 -5.07 -12.28
N VAL A 452 2.74 -4.25 -11.43
CA VAL A 452 2.41 -2.83 -11.30
C VAL A 452 2.97 -2.06 -12.49
N GLY A 453 2.07 -1.46 -13.26
CA GLY A 453 2.38 -0.60 -14.40
C GLY A 453 1.92 0.84 -14.19
N TYR A 454 2.23 1.72 -15.16
CA TYR A 454 1.87 3.13 -15.10
C TYR A 454 1.45 3.67 -16.47
N GLY A 455 0.31 4.34 -16.52
CA GLY A 455 -0.21 5.05 -17.69
C GLY A 455 0.06 6.55 -17.63
N TYR A 456 -0.90 7.39 -18.06
CA TYR A 456 -0.81 8.85 -17.87
C TYR A 456 -1.33 9.23 -16.49
N GLN A 457 -0.44 9.23 -15.48
CA GLN A 457 -0.73 9.55 -14.07
C GLN A 457 -1.72 8.57 -13.41
N TRP A 458 -1.82 7.35 -13.92
CA TRP A 458 -2.61 6.25 -13.36
C TRP A 458 -1.74 5.00 -13.18
N TRP A 459 -1.95 4.30 -12.08
CA TRP A 459 -1.36 3.00 -11.81
C TRP A 459 -2.22 1.89 -12.41
N SER A 460 -1.62 0.80 -12.78
CA SER A 460 -2.28 -0.47 -13.10
C SER A 460 -1.67 -1.59 -12.26
N GLY A 461 -2.41 -2.68 -12.05
CA GLY A 461 -1.93 -3.80 -11.28
C GLY A 461 -2.83 -5.02 -11.42
N GLN A 462 -2.41 -6.10 -10.78
CA GLN A 462 -3.13 -7.36 -10.74
C GLN A 462 -3.18 -7.89 -9.30
N ALA A 463 -4.37 -8.31 -8.86
CA ALA A 463 -4.57 -9.01 -7.60
C ALA A 463 -5.25 -10.36 -7.86
N GLY A 464 -4.59 -11.46 -7.51
CA GLY A 464 -5.01 -12.78 -7.97
C GLY A 464 -5.08 -12.83 -9.50
N ASN A 465 -6.25 -13.19 -10.05
CA ASN A 465 -6.51 -13.22 -11.49
C ASN A 465 -7.27 -11.98 -12.01
N THR A 466 -7.33 -10.92 -11.21
CA THR A 466 -8.11 -9.72 -11.50
C THR A 466 -7.19 -8.55 -11.77
N ALA A 467 -7.17 -8.07 -13.03
CA ALA A 467 -6.50 -6.83 -13.41
C ALA A 467 -7.37 -5.63 -13.01
N PHE A 468 -6.74 -4.56 -12.58
CA PHE A 468 -7.40 -3.32 -12.20
C PHE A 468 -6.49 -2.11 -12.42
N VAL A 469 -7.10 -0.93 -12.42
CA VAL A 469 -6.42 0.36 -12.52
C VAL A 469 -6.66 1.12 -11.22
N PHE A 470 -5.70 1.91 -10.77
CA PHE A 470 -5.89 2.63 -9.52
C PHE A 470 -5.17 3.98 -9.48
N ALA A 471 -5.79 4.93 -8.79
CA ALA A 471 -5.14 6.11 -8.29
C ALA A 471 -4.74 5.85 -6.83
N TRP A 472 -3.53 6.25 -6.46
CA TRP A 472 -2.96 5.99 -5.15
C TRP A 472 -2.31 7.27 -4.59
N GLY A 473 -2.65 7.60 -3.35
CA GLY A 473 -2.12 8.73 -2.60
C GLY A 473 -1.56 8.29 -1.25
N HIS A 474 -0.54 9.00 -0.80
CA HIS A 474 0.12 8.77 0.48
C HIS A 474 -0.88 8.62 1.64
N GLY A 475 -0.55 7.77 2.63
CA GLY A 475 -1.39 7.44 3.77
C GLY A 475 -2.47 6.39 3.49
N GLY A 476 -2.56 5.87 2.23
CA GLY A 476 -3.53 4.83 1.86
C GLY A 476 -4.79 5.37 1.19
N GLN A 477 -4.74 6.57 0.62
CA GLN A 477 -5.80 7.07 -0.26
C GLN A 477 -5.82 6.21 -1.54
N ILE A 478 -6.94 5.60 -1.91
CA ILE A 478 -7.03 4.78 -3.11
C ILE A 478 -8.38 4.94 -3.82
N ILE A 479 -8.35 4.96 -5.15
CA ILE A 479 -9.49 4.71 -6.04
C ILE A 479 -9.09 3.52 -6.90
N ALA A 480 -9.68 2.35 -6.69
CA ALA A 480 -9.45 1.17 -7.51
C ALA A 480 -10.62 0.95 -8.46
N LEU A 481 -10.32 0.80 -9.74
CA LEU A 481 -11.26 0.57 -10.83
C LEU A 481 -11.09 -0.86 -11.32
N ILE A 482 -12.12 -1.68 -11.23
CA ILE A 482 -12.11 -3.07 -11.67
C ILE A 482 -13.11 -3.25 -12.82
N PRO A 483 -12.73 -2.94 -14.07
CA PRO A 483 -13.66 -2.87 -15.21
C PRO A 483 -14.43 -4.15 -15.44
N ARG A 484 -13.77 -5.31 -15.36
CA ARG A 484 -14.39 -6.63 -15.54
C ARG A 484 -15.57 -6.88 -14.60
N HIS A 485 -15.55 -6.28 -13.42
CA HIS A 485 -16.58 -6.44 -12.39
C HIS A 485 -17.48 -5.22 -12.25
N ALA A 486 -17.27 -4.18 -13.05
CA ALA A 486 -17.95 -2.89 -12.96
C ALA A 486 -17.88 -2.31 -11.53
N LEU A 487 -16.72 -2.46 -10.85
CA LEU A 487 -16.50 -2.04 -9.46
C LEU A 487 -15.62 -0.81 -9.37
N VAL A 488 -15.98 0.07 -8.43
CA VAL A 488 -15.14 1.12 -7.89
C VAL A 488 -14.97 0.85 -6.39
N ILE A 489 -13.74 0.82 -5.92
CA ILE A 489 -13.42 0.75 -4.48
C ILE A 489 -12.67 2.01 -4.11
N VAL A 490 -13.15 2.72 -3.09
CA VAL A 490 -12.49 3.92 -2.57
C VAL A 490 -12.14 3.67 -1.12
N ALA A 491 -10.88 3.90 -0.75
CA ALA A 491 -10.48 4.05 0.64
C ALA A 491 -9.91 5.45 0.86
N THR A 492 -10.28 6.07 1.97
CA THR A 492 -9.69 7.31 2.46
C THR A 492 -9.07 7.06 3.83
N ALA A 493 -7.98 7.76 4.11
CA ALA A 493 -7.20 7.55 5.32
C ALA A 493 -6.63 8.86 5.86
N ASP A 494 -6.02 8.79 7.05
CA ASP A 494 -5.30 9.92 7.63
C ASP A 494 -4.09 10.28 6.76
N PRO A 495 -4.07 11.48 6.16
CA PRO A 495 -2.99 11.90 5.29
C PRO A 495 -1.70 12.26 6.06
N GLN A 496 -1.73 12.30 7.38
CA GLN A 496 -0.62 12.75 8.24
C GLN A 496 0.28 11.61 8.72
N PHE A 497 -0.12 10.33 8.58
CA PHE A 497 0.75 9.22 8.90
C PHE A 497 2.02 9.25 8.05
N GLY A 498 3.19 9.19 8.70
CA GLY A 498 4.50 9.30 8.06
C GLY A 498 4.95 10.74 7.76
N LEU A 499 4.05 11.73 7.86
CA LEU A 499 4.39 13.16 7.76
C LEU A 499 4.45 13.82 9.13
N ASP A 500 3.67 13.36 10.09
CA ASP A 500 3.68 13.80 11.48
C ASP A 500 4.49 12.80 12.32
N PRO A 501 5.66 13.18 12.85
CA PRO A 501 6.49 12.31 13.69
C PRO A 501 5.75 11.75 14.92
N ALA A 502 4.72 12.45 15.42
CA ALA A 502 3.89 11.99 16.53
C ALA A 502 2.99 10.80 16.15
N LYS A 503 2.73 10.59 14.86
CA LYS A 503 1.91 9.49 14.33
C LYS A 503 2.75 8.30 13.81
N GLY A 504 4.07 8.39 13.90
CA GLY A 504 5.02 7.33 13.52
C GLY A 504 5.26 7.22 12.01
N GLU A 505 6.02 6.20 11.63
CA GLU A 505 6.28 5.88 10.23
C GLU A 505 4.98 5.38 9.57
N GLY A 506 4.59 5.98 8.44
CA GLY A 506 3.28 5.73 7.83
C GLY A 506 3.24 4.61 6.81
N TRP A 507 4.40 4.05 6.43
CA TRP A 507 4.47 3.10 5.33
C TRP A 507 3.71 1.79 5.61
N ASP A 508 3.86 1.23 6.81
CA ASP A 508 3.13 0.04 7.22
C ASP A 508 1.60 0.26 7.24
N LYS A 509 1.15 1.46 7.65
CA LYS A 509 -0.26 1.85 7.67
C LYS A 509 -0.84 1.98 6.25
N GLU A 510 -0.07 2.55 5.35
CA GLU A 510 -0.43 2.66 3.93
C GLU A 510 -0.48 1.28 3.27
N GLN A 511 0.53 0.45 3.49
CA GLN A 511 0.56 -0.93 2.99
C GLN A 511 -0.59 -1.78 3.53
N ALA A 512 -1.03 -1.54 4.78
CA ALA A 512 -2.18 -2.23 5.35
C ALA A 512 -3.46 -1.99 4.55
N ILE A 513 -3.72 -0.76 4.08
CA ILE A 513 -4.89 -0.45 3.24
C ILE A 513 -4.74 -1.06 1.84
N LEU A 514 -3.55 -1.00 1.25
CA LEU A 514 -3.29 -1.63 -0.04
C LEU A 514 -3.45 -3.16 0.01
N ASN A 515 -2.97 -3.79 1.10
CA ASN A 515 -3.18 -5.22 1.35
C ASN A 515 -4.68 -5.55 1.49
N LEU A 516 -5.41 -4.75 2.25
CA LEU A 516 -6.84 -4.93 2.47
C LEU A 516 -7.62 -4.89 1.14
N VAL A 517 -7.39 -3.86 0.33
CA VAL A 517 -8.06 -3.67 -0.97
C VAL A 517 -7.60 -4.74 -1.98
N GLY A 518 -6.30 -4.99 -2.06
CA GLY A 518 -5.73 -6.00 -2.96
C GLY A 518 -6.23 -7.42 -2.66
N LYS A 519 -6.30 -7.79 -1.37
CA LYS A 519 -6.87 -9.06 -0.92
C LYS A 519 -8.33 -9.22 -1.37
N TYR A 520 -9.14 -8.19 -1.14
CA TYR A 520 -10.55 -8.24 -1.58
C TYR A 520 -10.66 -8.38 -3.11
N ILE A 521 -9.90 -7.60 -3.89
CA ILE A 521 -9.89 -7.70 -5.37
C ILE A 521 -9.49 -9.13 -5.81
N ALA A 522 -8.55 -9.77 -5.13
CA ALA A 522 -8.13 -11.14 -5.44
C ALA A 522 -9.28 -12.16 -5.29
N THR A 523 -10.25 -11.92 -4.39
CA THR A 523 -11.42 -12.80 -4.23
C THR A 523 -12.38 -12.75 -5.42
N LEU A 524 -12.41 -11.64 -6.17
CA LEU A 524 -13.31 -11.45 -7.32
C LEU A 524 -13.00 -12.38 -8.49
N GLY A 525 -11.77 -12.88 -8.59
CA GLY A 525 -11.34 -13.80 -9.63
C GLY A 525 -11.64 -15.28 -9.36
N VAL A 526 -12.04 -15.60 -8.14
CA VAL A 526 -12.42 -16.95 -7.74
C VAL A 526 -13.93 -17.10 -8.00
N ARG A 527 -14.31 -17.93 -8.99
CA ARG A 527 -15.73 -18.29 -9.15
C ARG A 527 -16.14 -19.15 -7.96
N PRO A 528 -17.33 -18.92 -7.38
CA PRO A 528 -17.86 -19.82 -6.35
C PRO A 528 -18.07 -21.24 -6.90
#